data_59ba0c9fd1a6310b00e7bb7f12e459a3
#
_entry.id   59ba0c9fd1a6310b00e7bb7f12e459a3
#
_cell.length_a   1.000
_cell.length_b   1.000
_cell.length_c   1.000
_cell.angle_alpha   90.00
_cell.angle_beta   90.00
_cell.angle_gamma   90.00
#
_symmetry.space_group_name_H-M   'P 1'
#
loop_
_entity.id
_entity.type
_entity.pdbx_description
1 polymer ?
#
loop_
_entity_poly.entity_id
_entity_poly.type
_entity_poly.pdbx_seq_one_letter_code
_entity_poly.pdbx_strand_id
1 'polypeptide(L)'
;KTPDIALGLASYVPFDLSSRGALYDLSQFDDFWTVARRFPTGSFVSYVYNEGMFAIPETTDFNAVVYRTDIFDQLGIKCPSTWNELIDILPTLQRYGKNFYHNISAGVSGYKWFYQTSPMMLQNNGELYTQDENGLVTTGIDSKNAVNGLQLLGDLFTKYSLDTSVQNFFNSFRYSTLPIGIVGMEDYTLIKNGAQELDGKWKLAE
;
A
#
# COMPACT_ATOMS: atom_id res chain seq x y z
N LYS A 1 5.10 35.44 2.02
CA LYS A 1 5.18 35.16 0.57
C LYS A 1 4.59 33.79 0.31
N THR A 2 3.68 33.70 -0.64
CA THR A 2 3.12 32.45 -1.13
C THR A 2 4.07 31.92 -2.22
N PRO A 3 4.44 30.62 -2.24
CA PRO A 3 5.23 30.07 -3.32
C PRO A 3 4.41 30.01 -4.62
N ASP A 4 5.06 30.13 -5.76
CA ASP A 4 4.44 29.97 -7.08
C ASP A 4 4.22 28.50 -7.44
N ILE A 5 5.09 27.62 -6.95
CA ILE A 5 5.05 26.16 -7.15
C ILE A 5 5.39 25.48 -5.82
N ALA A 6 4.69 24.38 -5.51
CA ALA A 6 4.99 23.50 -4.39
C ALA A 6 5.18 22.07 -4.90
N LEU A 7 6.23 21.38 -4.44
CA LEU A 7 6.58 20.00 -4.78
C LEU A 7 6.56 19.12 -3.53
N GLY A 8 6.42 17.80 -3.73
CA GLY A 8 6.48 16.82 -2.64
C GLY A 8 5.33 16.93 -1.65
N LEU A 9 4.18 17.45 -2.05
CA LEU A 9 3.00 17.54 -1.20
C LEU A 9 2.33 16.18 -1.03
N ALA A 10 1.81 15.91 0.17
CA ALA A 10 0.97 14.75 0.39
C ALA A 10 -0.28 14.81 -0.52
N SER A 11 -0.75 13.67 -1.01
CA SER A 11 -1.81 13.58 -2.03
C SER A 11 -3.12 14.28 -1.69
N TYR A 12 -3.44 14.45 -0.41
CA TYR A 12 -4.65 15.15 0.05
C TYR A 12 -4.51 16.67 0.08
N VAL A 13 -3.28 17.21 0.08
CA VAL A 13 -3.04 18.66 0.22
C VAL A 13 -3.54 19.44 -1.00
N PRO A 14 -3.35 19.01 -2.25
CA PRO A 14 -3.92 19.69 -3.40
C PRO A 14 -5.45 19.82 -3.33
N PHE A 15 -6.15 18.79 -2.86
CA PHE A 15 -7.60 18.83 -2.67
C PHE A 15 -7.99 19.90 -1.61
N ASP A 16 -7.34 19.91 -0.45
CA ASP A 16 -7.62 20.90 0.62
C ASP A 16 -7.36 22.34 0.15
N LEU A 17 -6.25 22.57 -0.55
CA LEU A 17 -5.90 23.89 -1.07
C LEU A 17 -6.83 24.34 -2.21
N SER A 18 -7.22 23.43 -3.12
CA SER A 18 -8.14 23.76 -4.22
C SER A 18 -9.53 24.10 -3.70
N SER A 19 -10.03 23.40 -2.67
CA SER A 19 -11.32 23.68 -2.05
C SER A 19 -11.41 25.07 -1.43
N ARG A 20 -10.26 25.65 -1.09
CA ARG A 20 -10.11 27.03 -0.56
C ARG A 20 -9.78 28.05 -1.64
N GLY A 21 -9.72 27.67 -2.91
CA GLY A 21 -9.35 28.55 -4.01
C GLY A 21 -7.89 29.03 -3.98
N ALA A 22 -6.99 28.27 -3.32
CA ALA A 22 -5.58 28.62 -3.17
C ALA A 22 -4.69 28.10 -4.29
N LEU A 23 -5.21 27.26 -5.19
CA LEU A 23 -4.48 26.71 -6.33
C LEU A 23 -5.08 27.16 -7.66
N TYR A 24 -4.23 27.27 -8.66
CA TYR A 24 -4.64 27.50 -10.03
C TYR A 24 -5.08 26.19 -10.68
N ASP A 25 -6.15 26.22 -11.47
CA ASP A 25 -6.61 25.08 -12.25
C ASP A 25 -5.70 24.85 -13.45
N LEU A 26 -4.90 23.79 -13.36
CA LEU A 26 -3.90 23.44 -14.39
C LEU A 26 -4.54 23.03 -15.72
N SER A 27 -5.80 22.58 -15.73
CA SER A 27 -6.51 22.22 -16.95
C SER A 27 -6.70 23.38 -17.92
N GLN A 28 -6.52 24.62 -17.43
CA GLN A 28 -6.59 25.84 -18.24
C GLN A 28 -5.34 26.14 -19.05
N PHE A 29 -4.24 25.40 -18.85
CA PHE A 29 -3.06 25.49 -19.71
C PHE A 29 -3.24 24.65 -20.98
N ASP A 30 -2.90 25.23 -22.14
CA ASP A 30 -3.11 24.60 -23.46
C ASP A 30 -2.42 23.24 -23.60
N ASP A 31 -1.29 23.04 -22.95
CA ASP A 31 -0.49 21.82 -23.01
C ASP A 31 -0.76 20.82 -21.87
N PHE A 32 -1.61 21.18 -20.90
CA PHE A 32 -1.88 20.34 -19.72
C PHE A 32 -2.22 18.90 -20.09
N TRP A 33 -3.16 18.70 -21.00
CA TRP A 33 -3.60 17.34 -21.38
C TRP A 33 -2.52 16.54 -22.11
N THR A 34 -1.59 17.21 -22.78
CA THR A 34 -0.41 16.56 -23.38
C THR A 34 0.53 16.04 -22.30
N VAL A 35 0.70 16.79 -21.22
CA VAL A 35 1.49 16.38 -20.05
C VAL A 35 0.75 15.29 -19.25
N ALA A 36 -0.54 15.48 -18.96
CA ALA A 36 -1.34 14.57 -18.16
C ALA A 36 -1.41 13.14 -18.72
N ARG A 37 -1.44 12.99 -20.05
CA ARG A 37 -1.43 11.68 -20.74
C ARG A 37 -0.17 10.83 -20.49
N ARG A 38 0.89 11.40 -19.91
CA ARG A 38 2.11 10.67 -19.53
C ARG A 38 1.94 9.86 -18.25
N PHE A 39 0.86 10.08 -17.52
CA PHE A 39 0.58 9.47 -16.23
C PHE A 39 -0.64 8.55 -16.32
N PRO A 40 -0.71 7.48 -15.52
CA PRO A 40 -1.92 6.69 -15.38
C PRO A 40 -3.09 7.55 -14.91
N THR A 41 -4.27 7.39 -15.50
CA THR A 41 -5.45 8.20 -15.18
C THR A 41 -5.80 8.15 -13.69
N GLY A 42 -5.68 6.98 -13.06
CA GLY A 42 -5.96 6.80 -11.63
C GLY A 42 -5.06 7.62 -10.69
N SER A 43 -3.88 8.07 -11.16
CA SER A 43 -2.97 8.88 -10.33
C SER A 43 -3.46 10.33 -10.11
N PHE A 44 -4.47 10.77 -10.86
CA PHE A 44 -5.06 12.11 -10.72
C PHE A 44 -6.24 12.18 -9.76
N VAL A 45 -6.78 11.08 -9.28
CA VAL A 45 -8.03 11.04 -8.50
C VAL A 45 -8.01 12.00 -7.31
N SER A 46 -6.88 12.12 -6.62
CA SER A 46 -6.74 13.02 -5.46
C SER A 46 -6.54 14.50 -5.83
N TYR A 47 -6.43 14.83 -7.11
CA TYR A 47 -6.07 16.17 -7.60
C TYR A 47 -7.20 16.86 -8.35
N VAL A 48 -8.35 16.20 -8.43
CA VAL A 48 -9.57 16.74 -9.06
C VAL A 48 -10.44 17.40 -8.00
N TYR A 49 -10.92 18.60 -8.29
CA TYR A 49 -11.93 19.28 -7.51
C TYR A 49 -12.80 20.14 -8.42
N ASN A 50 -14.14 20.03 -8.33
CA ASN A 50 -15.10 20.77 -9.16
C ASN A 50 -14.71 20.77 -10.66
N GLU A 51 -14.42 19.60 -11.22
CA GLU A 51 -14.03 19.40 -12.62
C GLU A 51 -12.66 19.99 -13.01
N GLY A 52 -12.00 20.74 -12.13
CA GLY A 52 -10.65 21.28 -12.34
C GLY A 52 -9.55 20.32 -11.90
N MET A 53 -8.34 20.54 -12.43
CA MET A 53 -7.13 19.73 -12.14
C MET A 53 -6.09 20.60 -11.43
N PHE A 54 -5.74 20.28 -10.20
CA PHE A 54 -4.97 21.17 -9.33
C PHE A 54 -3.57 20.69 -8.98
N ALA A 55 -3.17 19.52 -9.47
CA ALA A 55 -1.80 19.04 -9.36
C ALA A 55 -1.47 18.05 -10.47
N ILE A 56 -0.17 17.77 -10.64
CA ILE A 56 0.37 16.70 -11.48
C ILE A 56 1.03 15.68 -10.55
N PRO A 57 0.82 14.36 -10.73
CA PRO A 57 1.50 13.33 -9.96
C PRO A 57 3.02 13.47 -10.11
N GLU A 58 3.74 13.49 -8.99
CA GLU A 58 5.19 13.50 -8.97
C GLU A 58 5.75 12.08 -8.86
N THR A 59 5.13 11.29 -7.97
CA THR A 59 5.49 9.90 -7.72
C THR A 59 4.23 9.05 -7.57
N THR A 60 4.37 7.76 -7.84
CA THR A 60 3.33 6.77 -7.53
C THR A 60 3.94 5.72 -6.62
N ASP A 61 3.32 5.49 -5.47
CA ASP A 61 3.68 4.43 -4.55
C ASP A 61 2.55 3.42 -4.43
N PHE A 62 2.89 2.16 -4.25
CA PHE A 62 1.95 1.07 -4.02
C PHE A 62 2.63 -0.07 -3.26
N ASN A 63 1.82 -0.85 -2.57
CA ASN A 63 2.31 -2.04 -1.89
C ASN A 63 2.36 -3.22 -2.85
N ALA A 64 3.40 -4.03 -2.71
CA ALA A 64 3.57 -5.29 -3.43
C ALA A 64 4.04 -6.38 -2.48
N VAL A 65 3.77 -7.63 -2.83
CA VAL A 65 4.36 -8.77 -2.13
C VAL A 65 5.71 -9.09 -2.75
N VAL A 66 6.77 -9.07 -1.94
CA VAL A 66 8.09 -9.55 -2.32
C VAL A 66 8.35 -10.87 -1.60
N TYR A 67 9.03 -11.82 -2.27
CA TYR A 67 9.39 -13.09 -1.63
C TYR A 67 10.73 -13.65 -2.13
N ARG A 68 11.40 -14.43 -1.28
CA ARG A 68 12.66 -15.12 -1.52
C ARG A 68 12.39 -16.44 -2.22
N THR A 69 12.66 -16.51 -3.52
CA THR A 69 12.45 -17.74 -4.31
C THR A 69 13.34 -18.89 -3.84
N ASP A 70 14.60 -18.60 -3.50
CA ASP A 70 15.55 -19.60 -2.99
C ASP A 70 15.11 -20.25 -1.67
N ILE A 71 14.50 -19.45 -0.75
CA ILE A 71 13.97 -19.97 0.51
C ILE A 71 12.67 -20.77 0.28
N PHE A 72 11.81 -20.29 -0.60
CA PHE A 72 10.56 -20.97 -0.92
C PHE A 72 10.82 -22.32 -1.59
N ASP A 73 11.77 -22.38 -2.53
CA ASP A 73 12.22 -23.62 -3.17
C ASP A 73 12.83 -24.59 -2.14
N GLN A 74 13.68 -24.09 -1.24
CA GLN A 74 14.28 -24.90 -0.17
C GLN A 74 13.23 -25.50 0.78
N LEU A 75 12.17 -24.77 1.09
CA LEU A 75 11.09 -25.22 1.97
C LEU A 75 10.01 -26.04 1.24
N GLY A 76 10.07 -26.11 -0.09
CA GLY A 76 9.06 -26.80 -0.91
C GLY A 76 7.69 -26.14 -0.85
N ILE A 77 7.62 -24.81 -0.63
CA ILE A 77 6.38 -24.03 -0.58
C ILE A 77 6.26 -23.10 -1.78
N LYS A 78 5.03 -22.74 -2.13
CA LYS A 78 4.75 -21.79 -3.20
C LYS A 78 4.43 -20.41 -2.63
N CYS A 79 4.69 -19.37 -3.42
CA CYS A 79 4.25 -18.02 -3.08
C CYS A 79 2.71 -18.00 -3.00
N PRO A 80 2.13 -17.53 -1.88
CA PRO A 80 0.69 -17.46 -1.73
C PRO A 80 0.11 -16.33 -2.60
N SER A 81 -1.05 -16.56 -3.19
CA SER A 81 -1.84 -15.58 -3.93
C SER A 81 -3.06 -15.09 -3.15
N THR A 82 -3.37 -15.74 -2.04
CA THR A 82 -4.48 -15.40 -1.16
C THR A 82 -4.06 -15.39 0.31
N TRP A 83 -4.85 -14.72 1.15
CA TRP A 83 -4.63 -14.72 2.60
C TRP A 83 -4.75 -16.11 3.21
N ASN A 84 -5.65 -16.96 2.71
CA ASN A 84 -5.77 -18.34 3.18
C ASN A 84 -4.52 -19.16 2.86
N GLU A 85 -4.01 -19.06 1.64
CA GLU A 85 -2.75 -19.72 1.26
C GLU A 85 -1.56 -19.21 2.08
N LEU A 86 -1.53 -17.89 2.41
CA LEU A 86 -0.53 -17.36 3.32
C LEU A 86 -0.63 -18.02 4.71
N ILE A 87 -1.83 -18.08 5.26
CA ILE A 87 -2.07 -18.71 6.58
C ILE A 87 -1.61 -20.17 6.56
N ASP A 88 -1.88 -20.90 5.48
CA ASP A 88 -1.50 -22.30 5.34
C ASP A 88 0.02 -22.53 5.33
N ILE A 89 0.81 -21.60 4.81
CA ILE A 89 2.27 -21.70 4.79
C ILE A 89 2.96 -21.16 6.05
N LEU A 90 2.30 -20.33 6.86
CA LEU A 90 2.88 -19.74 8.08
C LEU A 90 3.47 -20.79 9.05
N PRO A 91 2.80 -21.91 9.35
CA PRO A 91 3.37 -22.93 10.23
C PRO A 91 4.69 -23.52 9.69
N THR A 92 4.81 -23.64 8.35
CA THR A 92 6.05 -24.09 7.74
C THR A 92 7.16 -23.05 7.90
N LEU A 93 6.88 -21.78 7.60
CA LEU A 93 7.84 -20.69 7.78
C LEU A 93 8.30 -20.61 9.25
N GLN A 94 7.37 -20.60 10.19
CA GLN A 94 7.65 -20.46 11.63
C GLN A 94 8.45 -21.62 12.22
N ARG A 95 8.24 -22.85 11.74
CA ARG A 95 9.04 -24.01 12.11
C ARG A 95 10.54 -23.80 11.83
N TYR A 96 10.88 -23.04 10.80
CA TYR A 96 12.24 -22.72 10.41
C TYR A 96 12.69 -21.32 10.89
N GLY A 97 12.01 -20.73 11.90
CA GLY A 97 12.35 -19.43 12.47
C GLY A 97 12.13 -18.26 11.49
N LYS A 98 11.22 -18.44 10.55
CA LYS A 98 10.86 -17.44 9.53
C LYS A 98 9.42 -16.97 9.72
N ASN A 99 9.07 -15.82 9.15
CA ASN A 99 7.70 -15.32 9.22
C ASN A 99 7.36 -14.49 7.97
N PHE A 100 6.13 -14.05 7.92
CA PHE A 100 5.62 -13.08 6.94
C PHE A 100 5.68 -11.67 7.53
N TYR A 101 6.01 -10.69 6.71
CA TYR A 101 5.99 -9.28 7.08
C TYR A 101 4.73 -8.58 6.53
N HIS A 102 3.94 -8.05 7.45
CA HIS A 102 2.92 -7.06 7.11
C HIS A 102 3.35 -5.72 7.65
N ASN A 103 3.44 -4.72 6.77
CA ASN A 103 3.86 -3.38 7.14
C ASN A 103 2.79 -2.70 8.02
N ILE A 104 2.78 -3.03 9.31
CA ILE A 104 2.02 -2.28 10.32
C ILE A 104 3.02 -1.56 11.21
N SER A 105 3.11 -0.26 11.05
CA SER A 105 3.96 0.52 11.92
C SER A 105 3.22 0.99 13.17
N ALA A 106 3.93 1.07 14.30
CA ALA A 106 3.41 1.64 15.52
C ALA A 106 3.06 3.14 15.35
N GLY A 107 1.95 3.58 15.90
CA GLY A 107 1.47 4.97 15.87
C GLY A 107 0.26 5.18 14.96
N VAL A 108 -0.48 6.23 15.21
CA VAL A 108 -1.71 6.58 14.48
C VAL A 108 -1.38 7.62 13.41
N SER A 109 -1.62 7.28 12.16
CA SER A 109 -1.62 8.26 11.06
C SER A 109 -2.65 7.85 10.00
N GLY A 110 -3.24 8.82 9.30
CA GLY A 110 -4.14 8.56 8.19
C GLY A 110 -3.50 7.76 7.06
N TYR A 111 -2.19 7.91 6.89
CA TYR A 111 -1.39 7.15 5.94
C TYR A 111 -1.47 5.63 6.21
N LYS A 112 -1.34 5.20 7.47
CA LYS A 112 -1.41 3.79 7.87
C LYS A 112 -2.80 3.21 7.67
N TRP A 113 -3.82 3.97 7.98
CA TRP A 113 -5.19 3.57 7.69
C TRP A 113 -5.35 3.24 6.21
N PHE A 114 -4.91 4.14 5.35
CA PHE A 114 -5.10 4.02 3.91
C PHE A 114 -4.31 2.85 3.30
N TYR A 115 -3.04 2.68 3.67
CA TYR A 115 -2.15 1.71 3.02
C TYR A 115 -2.06 0.37 3.73
N GLN A 116 -2.48 0.29 4.99
CA GLN A 116 -2.28 -0.92 5.80
C GLN A 116 -3.59 -1.55 6.27
N THR A 117 -4.59 -0.75 6.60
CA THR A 117 -5.83 -1.22 7.21
C THR A 117 -6.98 -1.30 6.21
N SER A 118 -7.24 -0.21 5.46
CA SER A 118 -8.34 -0.19 4.50
C SER A 118 -8.22 -1.23 3.38
N PRO A 119 -7.02 -1.60 2.87
CA PRO A 119 -6.90 -2.67 1.90
C PRO A 119 -7.46 -4.00 2.39
N MET A 120 -7.32 -4.32 3.67
CA MET A 120 -7.87 -5.56 4.25
C MET A 120 -9.39 -5.58 4.22
N MET A 121 -10.02 -4.44 4.44
CA MET A 121 -11.48 -4.28 4.34
C MET A 121 -11.94 -4.42 2.89
N LEU A 122 -11.29 -3.70 1.96
CA LEU A 122 -11.63 -3.67 0.55
C LEU A 122 -11.42 -5.04 -0.13
N GLN A 123 -10.31 -5.73 0.16
CA GLN A 123 -10.03 -7.07 -0.35
C GLN A 123 -11.03 -8.13 0.12
N ASN A 124 -11.73 -7.86 1.22
CA ASN A 124 -12.82 -8.71 1.71
C ASN A 124 -14.20 -8.24 1.22
N ASN A 125 -14.27 -7.43 0.17
CA ASN A 125 -15.48 -6.81 -0.37
C ASN A 125 -16.22 -5.92 0.65
N GLY A 126 -15.49 -5.31 1.57
CA GLY A 126 -15.99 -4.25 2.42
C GLY A 126 -15.95 -2.90 1.73
N GLU A 127 -16.72 -1.96 2.21
CA GLU A 127 -16.75 -0.58 1.73
C GLU A 127 -16.30 0.35 2.85
N LEU A 128 -15.62 1.44 2.51
CA LEU A 128 -15.23 2.46 3.50
C LEU A 128 -16.38 3.43 3.74
N TYR A 129 -17.12 3.71 2.70
CA TYR A 129 -18.34 4.51 2.71
C TYR A 129 -19.28 4.02 1.62
N THR A 130 -20.57 4.31 1.78
CA THR A 130 -21.60 4.10 0.78
C THR A 130 -22.25 5.43 0.43
N GLN A 131 -22.83 5.54 -0.76
CA GLN A 131 -23.58 6.70 -1.18
C GLN A 131 -24.96 6.25 -1.69
N ASP A 132 -26.02 6.85 -1.19
CA ASP A 132 -27.37 6.57 -1.65
C ASP A 132 -27.71 7.31 -2.96
N GLU A 133 -28.89 7.05 -3.50
CA GLU A 133 -29.39 7.67 -4.73
C GLU A 133 -29.58 9.20 -4.63
N ASN A 134 -29.65 9.74 -3.40
CA ASN A 134 -29.76 11.17 -3.14
C ASN A 134 -28.38 11.83 -2.91
N GLY A 135 -27.29 11.04 -3.00
CA GLY A 135 -25.94 11.51 -2.79
C GLY A 135 -25.52 11.56 -1.30
N LEU A 136 -26.35 11.07 -0.36
CA LEU A 136 -25.99 11.02 1.06
C LEU A 136 -24.91 9.96 1.27
N VAL A 137 -23.78 10.40 1.80
CA VAL A 137 -22.64 9.53 2.15
C VAL A 137 -22.79 9.04 3.57
N THR A 138 -22.71 7.72 3.74
CA THR A 138 -22.71 7.06 5.04
C THR A 138 -21.49 6.14 5.19
N THR A 139 -21.16 5.76 6.42
CA THR A 139 -20.05 4.82 6.65
C THR A 139 -20.40 3.42 6.17
N GLY A 140 -19.40 2.72 5.60
CA GLY A 140 -19.47 1.30 5.23
C GLY A 140 -18.54 0.41 6.07
N ILE A 141 -17.74 1.05 6.97
CA ILE A 141 -16.71 0.33 7.74
C ILE A 141 -17.28 -0.65 8.79
N ASP A 142 -18.54 -0.53 9.14
CA ASP A 142 -19.26 -1.42 10.04
C ASP A 142 -19.97 -2.58 9.32
N SER A 143 -19.87 -2.65 7.99
CA SER A 143 -20.37 -3.79 7.23
C SER A 143 -19.67 -5.09 7.65
N LYS A 144 -20.40 -6.21 7.60
CA LYS A 144 -19.85 -7.53 7.94
C LYS A 144 -18.54 -7.82 7.19
N ASN A 145 -18.46 -7.47 5.93
CA ASN A 145 -17.29 -7.71 5.09
C ASN A 145 -16.09 -6.85 5.54
N ALA A 146 -16.30 -5.57 5.83
CA ALA A 146 -15.26 -4.70 6.35
C ALA A 146 -14.76 -5.19 7.71
N VAL A 147 -15.65 -5.53 8.61
CA VAL A 147 -15.31 -6.08 9.95
C VAL A 147 -14.52 -7.38 9.82
N ASN A 148 -14.91 -8.30 8.91
CA ASN A 148 -14.17 -9.55 8.69
C ASN A 148 -12.74 -9.28 8.16
N GLY A 149 -12.55 -8.28 7.29
CA GLY A 149 -11.22 -7.88 6.82
C GLY A 149 -10.35 -7.36 7.96
N LEU A 150 -10.91 -6.54 8.85
CA LEU A 150 -10.22 -6.05 10.05
C LEU A 150 -9.92 -7.18 11.05
N GLN A 151 -10.84 -8.13 11.20
CA GLN A 151 -10.63 -9.30 12.05
C GLN A 151 -9.47 -10.14 11.53
N LEU A 152 -9.41 -10.38 10.22
CA LEU A 152 -8.26 -11.08 9.60
C LEU A 152 -6.95 -10.36 9.90
N LEU A 153 -6.91 -9.04 9.75
CA LEU A 153 -5.73 -8.25 10.09
C LEU A 153 -5.31 -8.44 11.56
N GLY A 154 -6.27 -8.37 12.49
CA GLY A 154 -6.02 -8.63 13.91
C GLY A 154 -5.51 -10.06 14.17
N ASP A 155 -6.13 -11.04 13.51
CA ASP A 155 -5.76 -12.46 13.63
C ASP A 155 -4.33 -12.74 13.15
N LEU A 156 -3.83 -12.06 12.11
CA LEU A 156 -2.46 -12.21 11.65
C LEU A 156 -1.45 -11.98 12.79
N PHE A 157 -1.69 -11.02 13.66
CA PHE A 157 -0.80 -10.70 14.78
C PHE A 157 -1.12 -11.49 16.06
N THR A 158 -2.39 -11.64 16.39
CA THR A 158 -2.81 -12.23 17.67
C THR A 158 -2.89 -13.76 17.63
N LYS A 159 -3.25 -14.32 16.47
CA LYS A 159 -3.48 -15.76 16.30
C LYS A 159 -2.36 -16.44 15.50
N TYR A 160 -1.87 -15.76 14.46
CA TYR A 160 -0.84 -16.30 13.57
C TYR A 160 0.57 -15.78 13.87
N SER A 161 0.72 -15.01 14.94
CA SER A 161 2.02 -14.60 15.51
C SER A 161 2.94 -13.83 14.55
N LEU A 162 2.37 -12.95 13.74
CA LEU A 162 3.20 -11.99 13.01
C LEU A 162 3.83 -10.99 13.99
N ASP A 163 5.07 -10.60 13.71
CA ASP A 163 5.83 -9.71 14.57
C ASP A 163 5.53 -8.24 14.26
N THR A 164 5.10 -7.48 15.27
CA THR A 164 4.87 -6.03 15.20
C THR A 164 6.12 -5.20 15.47
N SER A 165 7.20 -5.84 15.94
CA SER A 165 8.43 -5.15 16.38
C SER A 165 9.47 -5.00 15.28
N VAL A 166 9.17 -5.41 14.05
CA VAL A 166 10.11 -5.34 12.92
C VAL A 166 10.49 -3.90 12.62
N GLN A 167 11.74 -3.55 12.91
CA GLN A 167 12.27 -2.20 12.71
C GLN A 167 12.72 -1.95 11.27
N ASN A 168 13.16 -3.00 10.57
CA ASN A 168 13.75 -2.89 9.25
C ASN A 168 13.51 -4.17 8.44
N PHE A 169 12.57 -4.10 7.51
CA PHE A 169 12.22 -5.23 6.65
C PHE A 169 13.40 -5.63 5.76
N PHE A 170 14.10 -4.68 5.16
CA PHE A 170 15.23 -4.95 4.25
C PHE A 170 16.26 -5.89 4.88
N ASN A 171 16.69 -5.60 6.12
CA ASN A 171 17.65 -6.47 6.82
C ASN A 171 17.07 -7.84 7.11
N SER A 172 15.81 -7.91 7.55
CA SER A 172 15.14 -9.18 7.86
C SER A 172 14.94 -10.05 6.60
N PHE A 173 14.65 -9.43 5.47
CA PHE A 173 14.56 -10.08 4.17
C PHE A 173 15.92 -10.58 3.69
N ARG A 174 16.95 -9.74 3.80
CA ARG A 174 18.33 -10.07 3.46
C ARG A 174 18.85 -11.27 4.24
N TYR A 175 18.58 -11.30 5.55
CA TYR A 175 18.97 -12.42 6.43
C TYR A 175 17.97 -13.58 6.48
N SER A 176 16.93 -13.54 5.64
CA SER A 176 15.95 -14.63 5.48
C SER A 176 15.08 -14.93 6.71
N THR A 177 14.99 -14.03 7.67
CA THR A 177 14.05 -14.16 8.81
C THR A 177 12.63 -13.80 8.39
N LEU A 178 12.48 -12.87 7.45
CA LEU A 178 11.21 -12.50 6.82
C LEU A 178 11.33 -12.69 5.30
N PRO A 179 11.25 -13.93 4.80
CA PRO A 179 11.47 -14.22 3.38
C PRO A 179 10.30 -13.84 2.47
N ILE A 180 9.23 -13.32 3.01
CA ILE A 180 8.07 -12.82 2.29
C ILE A 180 7.45 -11.65 3.06
N GLY A 181 6.95 -10.65 2.35
CA GLY A 181 6.24 -9.52 2.98
C GLY A 181 5.55 -8.59 2.00
N ILE A 182 4.56 -7.85 2.52
CA ILE A 182 3.95 -6.72 1.83
C ILE A 182 4.78 -5.47 2.13
N VAL A 183 5.29 -4.83 1.09
CA VAL A 183 6.23 -3.70 1.18
C VAL A 183 5.88 -2.61 0.19
N GLY A 184 6.28 -1.36 0.47
CA GLY A 184 6.23 -0.26 -0.48
C GLY A 184 7.35 -0.35 -1.54
N MET A 185 7.26 0.45 -2.57
CA MET A 185 8.26 0.48 -3.65
C MET A 185 9.64 0.98 -3.20
N GLU A 186 9.71 1.68 -2.06
CA GLU A 186 10.99 2.04 -1.44
C GLU A 186 11.79 0.81 -1.01
N ASP A 187 11.14 -0.17 -0.36
CA ASP A 187 11.79 -1.43 0.03
C ASP A 187 12.21 -2.26 -1.18
N TYR A 188 11.39 -2.29 -2.25
CA TYR A 188 11.78 -2.91 -3.52
C TYR A 188 13.09 -2.31 -4.05
N THR A 189 13.18 -0.99 -4.06
CA THR A 189 14.37 -0.27 -4.52
C THR A 189 15.59 -0.54 -3.63
N LEU A 190 15.39 -0.58 -2.31
CA LEU A 190 16.44 -0.92 -1.35
C LEU A 190 16.94 -2.36 -1.56
N ILE A 191 16.07 -3.34 -1.75
CA ILE A 191 16.46 -4.73 -2.01
C ILE A 191 17.25 -4.82 -3.32
N LYS A 192 16.74 -4.23 -4.39
CA LYS A 192 17.36 -4.28 -5.71
C LYS A 192 18.76 -3.66 -5.74
N ASN A 193 18.96 -2.55 -5.04
CA ASN A 193 20.22 -1.80 -5.10
C ASN A 193 21.17 -2.11 -3.93
N GLY A 194 20.64 -2.52 -2.77
CA GLY A 194 21.39 -2.69 -1.53
C GLY A 194 21.73 -4.14 -1.18
N ALA A 195 21.15 -5.13 -1.89
CA ALA A 195 21.36 -6.56 -1.61
C ALA A 195 21.71 -7.33 -2.89
N GLN A 196 22.78 -6.96 -3.56
CA GLN A 196 23.23 -7.57 -4.82
C GLN A 196 23.48 -9.08 -4.70
N GLU A 197 23.83 -9.58 -3.52
CA GLU A 197 23.96 -11.02 -3.23
C GLU A 197 22.63 -11.79 -3.33
N LEU A 198 21.51 -11.07 -3.37
CA LEU A 198 20.17 -11.64 -3.56
C LEU A 198 19.72 -11.63 -5.04
N ASP A 199 20.54 -11.18 -5.96
CA ASP A 199 20.17 -11.17 -7.39
C ASP A 199 19.74 -12.55 -7.87
N GLY A 200 18.55 -12.61 -8.49
CA GLY A 200 17.92 -13.84 -8.96
C GLY A 200 17.30 -14.73 -7.87
N LYS A 201 17.38 -14.35 -6.59
CA LYS A 201 16.87 -15.13 -5.45
C LYS A 201 15.56 -14.59 -4.87
N TRP A 202 14.95 -13.61 -5.49
CA TRP A 202 13.67 -13.02 -5.06
C TRP A 202 12.86 -12.49 -6.23
N LYS A 203 11.57 -12.34 -6.02
CA LYS A 203 10.61 -11.81 -7.00
C LYS A 203 9.52 -11.01 -6.31
N LEU A 204 8.81 -10.19 -7.12
CA LEU A 204 7.46 -9.76 -6.79
C LEU A 204 6.50 -10.93 -7.03
N ALA A 205 5.48 -11.07 -6.18
CA ALA A 205 4.36 -11.96 -6.45
C ALA A 205 3.48 -11.39 -7.57
N GLU A 206 2.94 -12.28 -8.39
CA GLU A 206 1.99 -11.96 -9.46
C GLU A 206 0.55 -11.89 -8.92
#